data_bf5c222920f9cbfbc3bdf3866f3f7d56
#
_entry.id   bf5c222920f9cbfbc3bdf3866f3f7d56
#
_cell.length_a   1.000
_cell.length_b   1.000
_cell.length_c   1.000
_cell.angle_alpha   90.00
_cell.angle_beta   90.00
_cell.angle_gamma   90.00
#
_symmetry.space_group_name_H-M   'P 1'
#
loop_
_entity.id
_entity.type
_entity.pdbx_description
1 polymer ?
#
loop_
_entity_poly.entity_id
_entity_poly.type
_entity_poly.pdbx_seq_one_letter_code
_entity_poly.pdbx_strand_id
1 'polypeptide(L)'
;VQSEYAIWWREPETKIFPMLEEFGIGFVPYCPLGRAFLTGVIDENSRFYEGDRRWNLPQFTPEALKHNMPLVALVRKWAERKRVTPAQFALVWMLSRKSWIAPIPGTTTPAHLDDLLGAGTVRLSAWEMEEFDREYTKIDLMGHRADPFTESQIDK
;
A
#
# COMPACT_ATOMS: atom_id res chain seq x y z
N VAL A 1 -15.48 -8.39 1.99
CA VAL A 1 -14.67 -8.72 0.80
C VAL A 1 -13.20 -8.54 1.14
N GLN A 2 -12.32 -9.37 0.56
CA GLN A 2 -10.88 -9.26 0.73
C GLN A 2 -10.20 -9.13 -0.64
N SER A 3 -9.30 -8.14 -0.79
CA SER A 3 -8.46 -7.94 -1.99
C SER A 3 -7.18 -7.22 -1.65
N GLU A 4 -6.21 -7.20 -2.57
CA GLU A 4 -5.01 -6.36 -2.42
C GLU A 4 -5.38 -4.89 -2.52
N TYR A 5 -4.94 -4.08 -1.54
CA TYR A 5 -5.11 -2.63 -1.59
C TYR A 5 -4.02 -1.95 -0.74
N ALA A 6 -3.39 -0.97 -1.33
CA ALA A 6 -2.34 -0.17 -0.70
C ALA A 6 -2.18 1.16 -1.46
N ILE A 7 -1.38 2.09 -0.95
CA ILE A 7 -1.00 3.31 -1.69
C ILE A 7 -0.42 2.94 -3.07
N TRP A 8 0.34 1.87 -3.11
CA TRP A 8 0.92 1.29 -4.33
C TRP A 8 -0.12 0.75 -5.32
N TRP A 9 -1.23 0.15 -4.85
CA TRP A 9 -2.24 -0.53 -5.67
C TRP A 9 -3.64 -0.07 -5.29
N ARG A 10 -4.25 0.78 -6.11
CA ARG A 10 -5.51 1.48 -5.81
C ARG A 10 -6.70 1.05 -6.69
N GLU A 11 -6.55 0.02 -7.50
CA GLU A 11 -7.60 -0.47 -8.38
C GLU A 11 -8.94 -0.73 -7.67
N PRO A 12 -8.99 -1.26 -6.42
CA PRO A 12 -10.25 -1.46 -5.71
C PRO A 12 -11.10 -0.20 -5.54
N GLU A 13 -10.51 0.99 -5.55
CA GLU A 13 -11.27 2.25 -5.39
C GLU A 13 -12.29 2.47 -6.51
N THR A 14 -11.98 2.01 -7.73
CA THR A 14 -12.86 2.18 -8.90
C THR A 14 -13.73 0.98 -9.17
N LYS A 15 -13.24 -0.23 -8.92
CA LYS A 15 -13.94 -1.48 -9.27
C LYS A 15 -14.76 -2.07 -8.13
N ILE A 16 -14.25 -1.99 -6.90
CA ILE A 16 -14.81 -2.73 -5.74
C ILE A 16 -15.55 -1.79 -4.80
N PHE A 17 -14.99 -0.64 -4.45
CA PHE A 17 -15.57 0.26 -3.44
C PHE A 17 -17.01 0.70 -3.73
N PRO A 18 -17.40 1.05 -4.97
CA PRO A 18 -18.80 1.44 -5.25
C PRO A 18 -19.80 0.34 -4.87
N MET A 19 -19.47 -0.92 -5.19
CA MET A 19 -20.31 -2.07 -4.85
C MET A 19 -20.34 -2.32 -3.34
N LEU A 20 -19.22 -2.18 -2.64
CA LEU A 20 -19.15 -2.37 -1.19
C LEU A 20 -20.01 -1.31 -0.46
N GLU A 21 -20.01 -0.08 -0.94
CA GLU A 21 -20.85 1.00 -0.40
C GLU A 21 -22.33 0.74 -0.64
N GLU A 22 -22.71 0.32 -1.85
CA GLU A 22 -24.09 0.00 -2.20
C GLU A 22 -24.68 -1.11 -1.32
N PHE A 23 -23.90 -2.16 -1.05
CA PHE A 23 -24.35 -3.31 -0.28
C PHE A 23 -23.99 -3.27 1.22
N GLY A 24 -23.36 -2.21 1.71
CA GLY A 24 -22.93 -2.09 3.11
C GLY A 24 -21.93 -3.17 3.54
N ILE A 25 -21.02 -3.57 2.65
CA ILE A 25 -20.04 -4.65 2.88
C ILE A 25 -18.71 -4.08 3.30
N GLY A 26 -18.11 -4.64 4.38
CA GLY A 26 -16.76 -4.29 4.83
C GLY A 26 -15.65 -4.81 3.90
N PHE A 27 -14.49 -4.15 3.93
CA PHE A 27 -13.33 -4.48 3.12
C PHE A 27 -12.11 -4.80 3.98
N VAL A 28 -11.47 -5.93 3.70
CA VAL A 28 -10.29 -6.42 4.42
C VAL A 28 -9.09 -6.45 3.45
N PRO A 29 -8.35 -5.34 3.33
CA PRO A 29 -7.21 -5.28 2.42
C PRO A 29 -6.02 -6.10 2.91
N TYR A 30 -5.48 -6.96 2.04
CA TYR A 30 -4.20 -7.62 2.27
C TYR A 30 -3.05 -6.84 1.61
N CYS A 31 -1.81 -7.11 2.03
CA CYS A 31 -0.60 -6.42 1.61
C CYS A 31 -0.65 -4.88 1.75
N PRO A 32 -1.21 -4.31 2.84
CA PRO A 32 -1.40 -2.87 2.98
C PRO A 32 -0.08 -2.08 2.97
N LEU A 33 1.05 -2.74 3.25
CA LEU A 33 2.40 -2.17 3.23
C LEU A 33 3.14 -2.39 1.90
N GLY A 34 2.44 -2.87 0.85
CA GLY A 34 3.05 -3.16 -0.46
C GLY A 34 4.21 -4.15 -0.34
N ARG A 35 4.04 -5.24 0.43
CA ARG A 35 5.09 -6.24 0.70
C ARG A 35 6.40 -5.62 1.21
N ALA A 36 6.29 -4.69 2.15
CA ALA A 36 7.33 -3.87 2.77
C ALA A 36 7.88 -2.71 1.90
N PHE A 37 7.44 -2.52 0.65
CA PHE A 37 7.90 -1.41 -0.19
C PHE A 37 7.57 -0.05 0.44
N LEU A 38 6.37 0.11 1.00
CA LEU A 38 5.91 1.36 1.59
C LEU A 38 6.51 1.65 2.98
N THR A 39 7.22 0.70 3.58
CA THR A 39 7.90 0.93 4.86
C THR A 39 9.21 1.73 4.71
N GLY A 40 9.72 1.81 3.48
CA GLY A 40 10.97 2.46 3.18
C GLY A 40 12.23 1.66 3.51
N VAL A 41 12.12 0.38 3.91
CA VAL A 41 13.27 -0.52 4.10
C VAL A 41 13.78 -1.10 2.78
N ILE A 42 12.94 -1.07 1.74
CA ILE A 42 13.31 -1.46 0.37
C ILE A 42 13.71 -0.22 -0.39
N ASP A 43 14.84 -0.29 -1.09
CA ASP A 43 15.41 0.76 -1.93
C ASP A 43 15.70 0.25 -3.36
N GLU A 44 16.26 1.10 -4.21
CA GLU A 44 16.62 0.78 -5.59
C GLU A 44 17.74 -0.29 -5.71
N ASN A 45 18.49 -0.53 -4.63
CA ASN A 45 19.56 -1.52 -4.58
C ASN A 45 19.10 -2.87 -4.01
N SER A 46 17.90 -2.91 -3.47
CA SER A 46 17.34 -4.15 -2.92
C SER A 46 17.22 -5.23 -3.99
N ARG A 47 17.53 -6.47 -3.63
CA ARG A 47 17.46 -7.62 -4.54
C ARG A 47 16.74 -8.77 -3.83
N PHE A 48 15.94 -9.47 -4.59
CA PHE A 48 15.17 -10.62 -4.12
C PHE A 48 15.62 -11.87 -4.86
N TYR A 49 15.55 -13.02 -4.22
CA TYR A 49 16.06 -14.27 -4.74
C TYR A 49 14.97 -15.34 -4.67
N GLU A 50 15.17 -16.45 -5.34
CA GLU A 50 14.28 -17.60 -5.30
C GLU A 50 13.95 -18.01 -3.85
N GLY A 51 12.65 -18.20 -3.55
CA GLY A 51 12.13 -18.42 -2.20
C GLY A 51 11.54 -17.18 -1.53
N ASP A 52 11.89 -15.96 -1.95
CA ASP A 52 11.18 -14.74 -1.57
C ASP A 52 10.02 -14.49 -2.54
N ARG A 53 8.82 -14.28 -2.02
CA ARG A 53 7.63 -14.03 -2.83
C ARG A 53 7.72 -12.81 -3.76
N ARG A 54 8.67 -11.90 -3.51
CA ARG A 54 8.91 -10.70 -4.32
C ARG A 54 9.80 -10.97 -5.53
N TRP A 55 10.51 -12.07 -5.54
CA TRP A 55 11.53 -12.45 -6.52
C TRP A 55 11.08 -12.33 -7.99
N ASN A 56 9.87 -12.74 -8.32
CA ASN A 56 9.33 -12.74 -9.67
C ASN A 56 8.17 -11.77 -9.91
N LEU A 57 7.92 -10.84 -8.97
CA LEU A 57 6.86 -9.86 -9.11
C LEU A 57 7.34 -8.65 -9.91
N PRO A 58 6.56 -8.17 -10.90
CA PRO A 58 6.95 -7.09 -11.81
C PRO A 58 7.36 -5.80 -11.10
N GLN A 59 6.71 -5.45 -9.99
CA GLN A 59 6.98 -4.23 -9.21
C GLN A 59 8.28 -4.30 -8.40
N PHE A 60 8.92 -5.47 -8.30
CA PHE A 60 10.18 -5.67 -7.56
C PHE A 60 11.37 -5.95 -8.47
N THR A 61 11.25 -5.80 -9.78
CA THR A 61 12.41 -5.80 -10.66
C THR A 61 13.33 -4.62 -10.34
N PRO A 62 14.65 -4.71 -10.57
CA PRO A 62 15.58 -3.60 -10.32
C PRO A 62 15.15 -2.29 -10.98
N GLU A 63 14.62 -2.37 -12.19
CA GLU A 63 14.11 -1.22 -12.93
C GLU A 63 12.86 -0.63 -12.26
N ALA A 64 11.89 -1.45 -11.92
CA ALA A 64 10.68 -1.01 -11.24
C ALA A 64 10.97 -0.43 -9.84
N LEU A 65 11.88 -1.03 -9.07
CA LEU A 65 12.29 -0.48 -7.78
C LEU A 65 12.84 0.94 -7.95
N LYS A 66 13.77 1.15 -8.88
CA LYS A 66 14.33 2.47 -9.13
C LYS A 66 13.26 3.47 -9.59
N HIS A 67 12.39 3.06 -10.51
CA HIS A 67 11.31 3.89 -11.05
C HIS A 67 10.31 4.31 -9.97
N ASN A 68 10.00 3.42 -9.03
CA ASN A 68 8.96 3.61 -8.01
C ASN A 68 9.47 4.32 -6.74
N MET A 69 10.76 4.65 -6.61
CA MET A 69 11.30 5.36 -5.43
C MET A 69 10.59 6.70 -5.11
N PRO A 70 10.07 7.47 -6.09
CA PRO A 70 9.28 8.66 -5.79
C PRO A 70 8.06 8.39 -4.89
N LEU A 71 7.43 7.20 -4.99
CA LEU A 71 6.34 6.81 -4.08
C LEU A 71 6.84 6.63 -2.65
N VAL A 72 7.99 5.98 -2.46
CA VAL A 72 8.59 5.82 -1.13
C VAL A 72 8.95 7.18 -0.53
N ALA A 73 9.50 8.10 -1.35
CA ALA A 73 9.80 9.46 -0.93
C ALA A 73 8.54 10.22 -0.50
N LEU A 74 7.44 10.09 -1.25
CA LEU A 74 6.14 10.68 -0.89
C LEU A 74 5.62 10.15 0.45
N VAL A 75 5.66 8.83 0.64
CA VAL A 75 5.22 8.20 1.90
C VAL A 75 6.07 8.68 3.07
N ARG A 76 7.39 8.76 2.93
CA ARG A 76 8.31 9.30 3.97
C ARG A 76 8.00 10.74 4.31
N LYS A 77 7.85 11.62 3.32
CA LYS A 77 7.47 13.03 3.50
C LYS A 77 6.20 13.18 4.36
N TRP A 78 5.18 12.42 4.05
CA TRP A 78 3.92 12.47 4.77
C TRP A 78 3.97 11.81 6.14
N ALA A 79 4.77 10.75 6.31
CA ALA A 79 5.03 10.12 7.60
C ALA A 79 5.70 11.11 8.57
N GLU A 80 6.72 11.84 8.11
CA GLU A 80 7.37 12.91 8.87
C GLU A 80 6.39 14.01 9.28
N ARG A 81 5.57 14.49 8.33
CA ARG A 81 4.55 15.50 8.59
C ARG A 81 3.55 15.07 9.67
N LYS A 82 3.17 13.79 9.69
CA LYS A 82 2.25 13.20 10.68
C LYS A 82 2.96 12.69 11.93
N ARG A 83 4.29 12.74 11.98
CA ARG A 83 5.13 12.25 13.08
C ARG A 83 4.89 10.75 13.37
N VAL A 84 4.82 9.97 12.32
CA VAL A 84 4.65 8.51 12.35
C VAL A 84 5.72 7.83 11.50
N THR A 85 5.83 6.50 11.60
CA THR A 85 6.69 5.75 10.69
C THR A 85 6.06 5.64 9.29
N PRO A 86 6.83 5.41 8.22
CA PRO A 86 6.28 5.16 6.87
C PRO A 86 5.28 3.98 6.86
N ALA A 87 5.54 2.92 7.64
CA ALA A 87 4.63 1.80 7.79
C ALA A 87 3.29 2.22 8.43
N GLN A 88 3.36 2.99 9.52
CA GLN A 88 2.16 3.57 10.14
C GLN A 88 1.43 4.48 9.16
N PHE A 89 2.15 5.35 8.42
CA PHE A 89 1.50 6.26 7.47
C PHE A 89 0.72 5.51 6.38
N ALA A 90 1.27 4.41 5.85
CA ALA A 90 0.55 3.59 4.87
C ALA A 90 -0.79 3.08 5.42
N LEU A 91 -0.83 2.69 6.71
CA LEU A 91 -2.07 2.28 7.37
C LEU A 91 -2.97 3.47 7.71
N VAL A 92 -2.42 4.60 8.19
CA VAL A 92 -3.17 5.85 8.45
C VAL A 92 -3.90 6.31 7.21
N TRP A 93 -3.21 6.34 6.06
CA TRP A 93 -3.81 6.68 4.78
C TRP A 93 -5.00 5.77 4.45
N MET A 94 -4.82 4.45 4.57
CA MET A 94 -5.84 3.46 4.27
C MET A 94 -7.06 3.57 5.20
N LEU A 95 -6.84 3.69 6.51
CA LEU A 95 -7.87 3.86 7.52
C LEU A 95 -8.61 5.21 7.42
N SER A 96 -8.01 6.20 6.74
CA SER A 96 -8.62 7.50 6.48
C SER A 96 -9.49 7.52 5.22
N ARG A 97 -9.40 6.48 4.35
CA ARG A 97 -10.19 6.41 3.10
C ARG A 97 -11.67 6.15 3.38
N LYS A 98 -11.97 5.13 4.15
CA LYS A 98 -13.34 4.69 4.47
C LYS A 98 -13.40 4.04 5.84
N SER A 99 -14.48 4.24 6.58
CA SER A 99 -14.67 3.69 7.94
C SER A 99 -14.87 2.16 7.97
N TRP A 100 -15.23 1.56 6.84
CA TRP A 100 -15.47 0.12 6.71
C TRP A 100 -14.24 -0.67 6.22
N ILE A 101 -13.05 -0.04 6.16
CA ILE A 101 -11.79 -0.69 5.79
C ILE A 101 -11.09 -1.19 7.05
N ALA A 102 -10.73 -2.49 7.07
CA ALA A 102 -9.98 -3.14 8.14
C ALA A 102 -8.73 -3.84 7.57
N PRO A 103 -7.57 -3.16 7.50
CA PRO A 103 -6.34 -3.73 6.93
C PRO A 103 -5.77 -4.87 7.77
N ILE A 104 -5.14 -5.84 7.10
CA ILE A 104 -4.45 -6.97 7.73
C ILE A 104 -2.94 -6.95 7.43
N PRO A 105 -2.16 -6.04 8.06
CA PRO A 105 -0.72 -6.02 7.92
C PRO A 105 -0.08 -7.25 8.54
N GLY A 106 0.80 -7.93 7.79
CA GLY A 106 1.54 -9.09 8.27
C GLY A 106 2.89 -8.70 8.88
N THR A 107 3.22 -9.26 10.04
CA THR A 107 4.55 -9.20 10.64
C THR A 107 4.82 -10.43 11.48
N THR A 108 6.10 -10.77 11.64
CA THR A 108 6.59 -11.83 12.54
C THR A 108 7.32 -11.25 13.76
N THR A 109 7.43 -9.92 13.84
CA THR A 109 8.19 -9.22 14.89
C THR A 109 7.22 -8.45 15.79
N PRO A 110 7.15 -8.77 17.12
CA PRO A 110 6.24 -8.08 18.04
C PRO A 110 6.40 -6.55 18.03
N ALA A 111 7.63 -6.05 18.01
CA ALA A 111 7.89 -4.61 17.97
C ALA A 111 7.30 -3.93 16.71
N HIS A 112 7.29 -4.63 15.56
CA HIS A 112 6.62 -4.12 14.37
C HIS A 112 5.09 -4.11 14.53
N LEU A 113 4.53 -5.09 15.24
CA LEU A 113 3.09 -5.09 15.52
C LEU A 113 2.71 -3.88 16.39
N ASP A 114 3.48 -3.62 17.44
CA ASP A 114 3.25 -2.46 18.32
C ASP A 114 3.33 -1.14 17.54
N ASP A 115 4.34 -1.00 16.65
CA ASP A 115 4.45 0.14 15.74
C ASP A 115 3.20 0.29 14.86
N LEU A 116 2.77 -0.77 14.19
CA LEU A 116 1.61 -0.76 13.28
C LEU A 116 0.30 -0.41 14.01
N LEU A 117 0.10 -0.86 15.24
CA LEU A 117 -1.08 -0.53 16.05
C LEU A 117 -1.19 0.97 16.33
N GLY A 118 -0.08 1.69 16.40
CA GLY A 118 -0.04 3.14 16.54
C GLY A 118 -0.77 3.89 15.41
N ALA A 119 -0.89 3.31 14.23
CA ALA A 119 -1.66 3.89 13.13
C ALA A 119 -3.15 4.07 13.46
N GLY A 120 -3.69 3.30 14.38
CA GLY A 120 -5.10 3.36 14.79
C GLY A 120 -5.50 4.68 15.42
N THR A 121 -4.55 5.44 15.98
CA THR A 121 -4.80 6.70 16.69
C THR A 121 -4.65 7.95 15.81
N VAL A 122 -4.15 7.81 14.58
CA VAL A 122 -3.89 8.93 13.66
C VAL A 122 -4.87 8.88 12.49
N ARG A 123 -5.26 10.04 12.00
CA ARG A 123 -6.13 10.19 10.81
C ARG A 123 -5.62 11.32 9.93
N LEU A 124 -5.92 11.21 8.65
CA LEU A 124 -5.81 12.31 7.70
C LEU A 124 -7.15 13.03 7.62
N SER A 125 -7.13 14.36 7.63
CA SER A 125 -8.31 15.16 7.29
C SER A 125 -8.63 15.02 5.80
N ALA A 126 -9.85 15.42 5.40
CA ALA A 126 -10.25 15.40 3.99
C ALA A 126 -9.28 16.22 3.12
N TRP A 127 -8.85 17.39 3.60
CA TRP A 127 -7.89 18.26 2.89
C TRP A 127 -6.50 17.58 2.75
N GLU A 128 -6.02 16.91 3.79
CA GLU A 128 -4.75 16.16 3.73
C GLU A 128 -4.83 14.98 2.76
N MET A 129 -5.97 14.29 2.71
CA MET A 129 -6.22 13.22 1.75
C MET A 129 -6.19 13.75 0.31
N GLU A 130 -6.85 14.87 0.04
CA GLU A 130 -6.84 15.52 -1.28
C GLU A 130 -5.44 16.01 -1.67
N GLU A 131 -4.69 16.57 -0.72
CA GLU A 131 -3.31 17.03 -0.96
C GLU A 131 -2.41 15.83 -1.29
N PHE A 132 -2.50 14.74 -0.51
CA PHE A 132 -1.77 13.51 -0.78
C PHE A 132 -2.10 12.95 -2.17
N ASP A 133 -3.38 12.87 -2.51
CA ASP A 133 -3.83 12.34 -3.79
C ASP A 133 -3.34 13.20 -4.98
N ARG A 134 -3.31 14.53 -4.85
CA ARG A 134 -2.71 15.41 -5.86
C ARG A 134 -1.20 15.21 -6.04
N GLU A 135 -0.49 14.89 -4.97
CA GLU A 135 0.94 14.56 -5.08
C GLU A 135 1.14 13.18 -5.69
N TYR A 136 0.34 12.21 -5.27
CA TYR A 136 0.37 10.84 -5.78
C TYR A 136 0.10 10.75 -7.29
N THR A 137 -0.85 11.52 -7.82
CA THR A 137 -1.18 11.50 -9.26
C THR A 137 -0.06 11.98 -10.18
N LYS A 138 0.99 12.59 -9.62
CA LYS A 138 2.19 13.00 -10.38
C LYS A 138 3.23 11.90 -10.48
N ILE A 139 3.02 10.78 -9.78
CA ILE A 139 3.94 9.65 -9.76
C ILE A 139 3.44 8.62 -10.77
N ASP A 140 4.27 8.33 -11.75
CA ASP A 140 4.09 7.18 -12.64
C ASP A 140 4.63 5.93 -11.95
N LEU A 141 3.85 4.84 -11.91
CA LEU A 141 4.23 3.60 -11.24
C LEU A 141 4.47 2.50 -12.27
N MET A 142 5.58 1.80 -12.12
CA MET A 142 5.98 0.68 -12.97
C MET A 142 5.71 -0.66 -12.30
N GLY A 143 5.28 -1.62 -13.10
CA GLY A 143 4.99 -3.00 -12.68
C GLY A 143 3.51 -3.22 -12.38
N HIS A 144 3.19 -4.46 -12.02
CA HIS A 144 1.83 -4.87 -11.68
C HIS A 144 1.85 -5.70 -10.39
N ARG A 145 0.69 -5.90 -9.74
CA ARG A 145 0.58 -6.64 -8.46
C ARG A 145 0.96 -8.11 -8.55
N ALA A 146 0.82 -8.69 -9.73
CA ALA A 146 1.12 -10.09 -9.98
C ALA A 146 1.88 -10.26 -11.31
N ASP A 147 2.45 -11.43 -11.51
CA ASP A 147 3.04 -11.82 -12.79
C ASP A 147 1.97 -11.97 -13.88
N PRO A 148 2.34 -11.92 -15.18
CA PRO A 148 1.38 -11.95 -16.28
C PRO A 148 0.48 -13.19 -16.32
N PHE A 149 0.97 -14.33 -15.83
CA PHE A 149 0.16 -15.56 -15.79
C PHE A 149 -0.92 -15.43 -14.72
N THR A 150 -0.56 -15.01 -13.51
CA THR A 150 -1.52 -14.79 -12.41
C THR A 150 -2.54 -13.73 -12.80
N GLU A 151 -2.11 -12.60 -13.40
CA GLU A 151 -3.03 -11.57 -13.88
C GLU A 151 -4.03 -12.11 -14.91
N SER A 152 -3.60 -13.02 -15.80
CA SER A 152 -4.49 -13.64 -16.78
C SER A 152 -5.60 -14.51 -16.16
N GLN A 153 -5.52 -14.85 -14.88
CA GLN A 153 -6.51 -15.66 -14.15
C GLN A 153 -7.45 -14.80 -13.28
N ILE A 154 -7.18 -13.49 -13.17
CA ILE A 154 -8.00 -12.57 -12.39
C ILE A 154 -9.17 -12.09 -13.27
N ASP A 155 -10.33 -11.90 -12.69
CA ASP A 155 -11.56 -11.41 -13.37
C ASP A 155 -12.09 -12.35 -14.48
N LYS A 156 -11.93 -13.69 -14.30
CA LYS A 156 -12.56 -14.71 -15.17
C LYS A 156 -13.81 -15.28 -14.54
#